data_b2a43db65e66e56f29206bfb8fc8e1cf
#
_entry.id   b2a43db65e66e56f29206bfb8fc8e1cf
#
_cell.length_a   1.000
_cell.length_b   1.000
_cell.length_c   1.000
_cell.angle_alpha   90.00
_cell.angle_beta   90.00
_cell.angle_gamma   90.00
#
_symmetry.space_group_name_H-M   'P 1'
#
loop_
_entity.id
_entity.type
_entity.pdbx_description
1 polymer ?
#
loop_
_entity_poly.entity_id
_entity_poly.type
_entity_poly.pdbx_seq_one_letter_code
_entity_poly.pdbx_strand_id
1 'polypeptide(L)'
;MQRLQQLIAEFSRTDQVDPSQSILSKHQKMALNPFRFLRGSSGLFYADIQSGLLKLPPALVQQVPFTTVMGDCHISNFGFFTEDGSYGERVIFAPNDFDDACIGPAVWDLSRYIISLLLAADYCQGLTSGRYQSEDTPDLAGLTAASADDAKDAARSFLQSYLDCCAAVAKDAEFRFSTQDDFPKNHVLKPFLKKAIKRSAAGSDFLKKSTLAKSVDIAARPLQFIADAGKFSRIDAERYQQLKQAFAPYVHDEILDIVTRHGAGTGSLNMQRYYLLVGPADLGPDADLALCQVVEVKQQRRSAPLFFFPDLSPVNRLNDAHLTVDCQRLMQRRPDSVLDEVQFEGAHYLVRSLHHANVDVDPEDVCLQPQSPGKALSQFAAACGHALALAHNRADRRSARFAQQMLGVMATSHDALMQACADYARQQQEDCQLLATLLKQTSERVERQQ
;
A
#
# COMPACT_ATOMS: atom_id res chain seq x y z
N MET A 1 -14.18 -26.66 10.44
CA MET A 1 -14.24 -26.08 11.80
C MET A 1 -12.90 -25.47 12.22
N GLN A 2 -11.78 -26.17 12.13
CA GLN A 2 -10.46 -25.65 12.60
C GLN A 2 -10.02 -24.35 11.88
N ARG A 3 -10.20 -24.25 10.54
CA ARG A 3 -9.81 -23.05 9.78
C ARG A 3 -10.61 -21.82 10.18
N LEU A 4 -11.92 -21.96 10.35
CA LEU A 4 -12.77 -20.85 10.80
C LEU A 4 -12.35 -20.32 12.18
N GLN A 5 -11.97 -21.19 13.09
CA GLN A 5 -11.47 -20.80 14.43
C GLN A 5 -10.14 -20.01 14.32
N GLN A 6 -9.26 -20.40 13.40
CA GLN A 6 -8.02 -19.64 13.13
C GLN A 6 -8.33 -18.23 12.57
N LEU A 7 -9.28 -18.12 11.63
CA LEU A 7 -9.72 -16.82 11.10
C LEU A 7 -10.27 -15.94 12.22
N ILE A 8 -11.18 -16.46 13.06
CA ILE A 8 -11.76 -15.72 14.18
C ILE A 8 -10.66 -15.26 15.15
N ALA A 9 -9.75 -16.15 15.52
CA ALA A 9 -8.67 -15.84 16.45
C ALA A 9 -7.74 -14.74 15.89
N GLU A 10 -7.38 -14.81 14.60
CA GLU A 10 -6.50 -13.82 13.97
C GLU A 10 -7.18 -12.46 13.83
N PHE A 11 -8.45 -12.40 13.41
CA PHE A 11 -9.19 -11.14 13.32
C PHE A 11 -9.47 -10.55 14.70
N SER A 12 -9.78 -11.38 15.70
CA SER A 12 -9.93 -10.91 17.09
C SER A 12 -8.63 -10.31 17.62
N ARG A 13 -7.48 -10.91 17.29
CA ARG A 13 -6.16 -10.40 17.67
C ARG A 13 -5.85 -9.06 16.97
N THR A 14 -6.09 -8.98 15.66
CA THR A 14 -5.73 -7.82 14.83
C THR A 14 -6.68 -6.65 15.05
N ASP A 15 -7.98 -6.92 15.11
CA ASP A 15 -9.01 -5.88 15.10
C ASP A 15 -9.61 -5.63 16.50
N GLN A 16 -9.15 -6.38 17.52
CA GLN A 16 -9.64 -6.34 18.90
C GLN A 16 -11.16 -6.59 19.02
N VAL A 17 -11.74 -7.22 18.00
CA VAL A 17 -13.17 -7.55 17.92
C VAL A 17 -13.34 -8.95 17.35
N ASP A 18 -14.08 -9.79 18.06
CA ASP A 18 -14.45 -11.14 17.59
C ASP A 18 -15.54 -11.01 16.51
N PRO A 19 -15.26 -11.37 15.24
CA PRO A 19 -16.21 -11.26 14.14
C PRO A 19 -17.43 -12.20 14.30
N SER A 20 -17.34 -13.19 15.18
CA SER A 20 -18.47 -14.04 15.54
C SER A 20 -19.42 -13.38 16.55
N GLN A 21 -19.03 -12.29 17.20
CA GLN A 21 -19.83 -11.57 18.18
C GLN A 21 -20.29 -10.21 17.68
N SER A 22 -19.42 -9.49 16.98
CA SER A 22 -19.66 -8.14 16.47
C SER A 22 -19.03 -7.94 15.10
N ILE A 23 -19.71 -7.23 14.22
CA ILE A 23 -19.31 -7.04 12.83
C ILE A 23 -18.74 -5.62 12.65
N LEU A 24 -17.47 -5.54 12.27
CA LEU A 24 -16.85 -4.28 11.85
C LEU A 24 -17.10 -4.02 10.35
N SER A 25 -17.16 -2.76 9.96
CA SER A 25 -17.22 -2.39 8.53
C SER A 25 -16.04 -2.94 7.72
N LYS A 26 -14.86 -3.09 8.35
CA LYS A 26 -13.70 -3.77 7.78
C LYS A 26 -14.03 -5.22 7.39
N HIS A 27 -14.64 -5.98 8.30
CA HIS A 27 -14.99 -7.39 8.04
C HIS A 27 -16.01 -7.49 6.89
N GLN A 28 -17.00 -6.59 6.86
CA GLN A 28 -17.97 -6.53 5.76
C GLN A 28 -17.28 -6.30 4.41
N LYS A 29 -16.36 -5.32 4.34
CA LYS A 29 -15.58 -5.03 3.13
C LYS A 29 -14.70 -6.20 2.70
N MET A 30 -14.06 -6.89 3.65
CA MET A 30 -13.24 -8.07 3.37
C MET A 30 -14.06 -9.24 2.82
N ALA A 31 -15.29 -9.41 3.26
CA ALA A 31 -16.17 -10.49 2.81
C ALA A 31 -16.76 -10.30 1.40
N LEU A 32 -16.58 -9.13 0.77
CA LEU A 32 -17.14 -8.83 -0.55
C LEU A 32 -16.47 -9.62 -1.68
N ASN A 33 -15.16 -9.85 -1.60
CA ASN A 33 -14.39 -10.64 -2.56
C ASN A 33 -13.00 -11.00 -2.02
N PRO A 34 -12.34 -12.03 -2.57
CA PRO A 34 -11.05 -12.53 -2.08
C PRO A 34 -9.89 -11.52 -2.20
N PHE A 35 -9.94 -10.60 -3.17
CA PHE A 35 -8.93 -9.56 -3.27
C PHE A 35 -8.99 -8.57 -2.09
N ARG A 36 -10.20 -8.11 -1.71
CA ARG A 36 -10.40 -7.28 -0.52
C ARG A 36 -10.08 -8.05 0.77
N PHE A 37 -10.39 -9.35 0.80
CA PHE A 37 -10.04 -10.22 1.91
C PHE A 37 -8.53 -10.25 2.14
N LEU A 38 -7.73 -10.50 1.10
CA LEU A 38 -6.27 -10.49 1.18
C LEU A 38 -5.76 -9.15 1.72
N ARG A 39 -6.24 -8.01 1.20
CA ARG A 39 -5.81 -6.68 1.63
C ARG A 39 -6.10 -6.38 3.11
N GLY A 40 -7.20 -6.91 3.63
CA GLY A 40 -7.59 -6.71 5.03
C GLY A 40 -6.97 -7.69 6.02
N SER A 41 -6.27 -8.74 5.54
CA SER A 41 -5.80 -9.88 6.33
C SER A 41 -4.29 -10.10 6.25
N SER A 42 -3.48 -9.02 6.33
CA SER A 42 -2.01 -9.15 6.31
C SER A 42 -1.49 -10.03 7.45
N GLY A 43 -2.06 -9.93 8.66
CA GLY A 43 -1.70 -10.79 9.79
C GLY A 43 -1.95 -12.28 9.52
N LEU A 44 -3.08 -12.63 8.89
CA LEU A 44 -3.40 -14.01 8.54
C LEU A 44 -2.36 -14.62 7.58
N PHE A 45 -1.87 -13.83 6.63
CA PHE A 45 -0.81 -14.26 5.70
C PHE A 45 0.45 -14.71 6.45
N TYR A 46 0.88 -13.96 7.45
CA TYR A 46 2.07 -14.31 8.26
C TYR A 46 1.80 -15.44 9.25
N ALA A 47 0.59 -15.54 9.81
CA ALA A 47 0.17 -16.69 10.61
C ALA A 47 0.23 -17.98 9.79
N ASP A 48 -0.18 -17.92 8.53
CA ASP A 48 -0.19 -19.07 7.62
C ASP A 48 1.22 -19.47 7.15
N ILE A 49 2.15 -18.51 7.02
CA ILE A 49 3.57 -18.83 6.81
C ILE A 49 4.14 -19.53 8.06
N GLN A 50 3.89 -18.98 9.25
CA GLN A 50 4.41 -19.55 10.51
C GLN A 50 3.88 -20.95 10.78
N SER A 51 2.59 -21.19 10.53
CA SER A 51 1.96 -22.51 10.72
C SER A 51 2.33 -23.53 9.62
N GLY A 52 2.94 -23.08 8.51
CA GLY A 52 3.27 -23.92 7.37
C GLY A 52 2.07 -24.23 6.45
N LEU A 53 0.95 -23.50 6.57
CA LEU A 53 -0.13 -23.56 5.60
C LEU A 53 0.32 -22.97 4.25
N LEU A 54 0.95 -21.79 4.28
CA LEU A 54 1.67 -21.24 3.13
C LEU A 54 3.13 -21.69 3.17
N LYS A 55 3.48 -22.64 2.31
CA LYS A 55 4.83 -23.21 2.23
C LYS A 55 5.67 -22.49 1.19
N LEU A 56 6.36 -21.44 1.60
CA LEU A 56 7.33 -20.76 0.74
C LEU A 56 8.57 -21.61 0.49
N PRO A 57 9.23 -21.52 -0.71
CA PRO A 57 10.46 -22.25 -0.98
C PRO A 57 11.54 -21.96 0.07
N PRO A 58 12.05 -22.95 0.80
CA PRO A 58 12.99 -22.74 1.92
C PRO A 58 14.27 -22.00 1.50
N ALA A 59 14.76 -22.24 0.28
CA ALA A 59 15.95 -21.59 -0.23
C ALA A 59 15.78 -20.06 -0.34
N LEU A 60 14.60 -19.56 -0.76
CA LEU A 60 14.29 -18.14 -0.84
C LEU A 60 14.20 -17.48 0.55
N VAL A 61 13.83 -18.24 1.57
CA VAL A 61 13.75 -17.76 2.97
C VAL A 61 15.14 -17.76 3.64
N GLN A 62 15.98 -18.78 3.37
CA GLN A 62 17.18 -19.04 4.16
C GLN A 62 18.49 -18.63 3.50
N GLN A 63 18.55 -18.61 2.15
CA GLN A 63 19.80 -18.36 1.40
C GLN A 63 19.88 -16.97 0.82
N VAL A 64 18.73 -16.30 0.61
CA VAL A 64 18.70 -14.88 0.20
C VAL A 64 18.85 -14.01 1.45
N PRO A 65 19.77 -13.03 1.47
CA PRO A 65 19.89 -12.10 2.60
C PRO A 65 18.57 -11.39 2.87
N PHE A 66 18.25 -11.16 4.13
CA PHE A 66 17.12 -10.32 4.49
C PHE A 66 17.31 -8.90 3.93
N THR A 67 16.21 -8.30 3.55
CA THR A 67 16.14 -6.93 3.09
C THR A 67 14.99 -6.21 3.78
N THR A 68 14.80 -4.93 3.49
CA THR A 68 13.59 -4.23 3.86
C THR A 68 12.44 -4.70 2.96
N VAL A 69 11.34 -5.14 3.55
CA VAL A 69 10.13 -5.59 2.87
C VAL A 69 8.97 -4.64 3.18
N MET A 70 7.99 -4.54 2.27
CA MET A 70 6.78 -3.75 2.48
C MET A 70 5.86 -4.37 3.55
N GLY A 71 5.91 -5.70 3.69
CA GLY A 71 5.10 -6.46 4.63
C GLY A 71 3.64 -6.66 4.19
N ASP A 72 3.03 -5.70 3.48
CA ASP A 72 1.71 -5.81 2.84
C ASP A 72 1.80 -5.50 1.34
N CYS A 73 2.70 -6.20 0.64
CA CYS A 73 2.93 -5.99 -0.78
C CYS A 73 1.77 -6.55 -1.62
N HIS A 74 0.98 -5.69 -2.22
CA HIS A 74 -0.10 -6.05 -3.14
C HIS A 74 -0.25 -5.03 -4.27
N ILE A 75 -0.99 -5.38 -5.33
CA ILE A 75 -1.03 -4.60 -6.57
C ILE A 75 -1.47 -3.14 -6.39
N SER A 76 -2.30 -2.83 -5.39
CA SER A 76 -2.75 -1.45 -5.11
C SER A 76 -1.78 -0.63 -4.25
N ASN A 77 -0.63 -1.20 -3.84
CA ASN A 77 0.40 -0.50 -3.07
C ASN A 77 1.57 -0.04 -3.95
N PHE A 78 1.26 0.20 -5.24
CA PHE A 78 2.16 0.81 -6.23
C PHE A 78 1.44 1.95 -6.92
N GLY A 79 2.10 3.08 -7.06
CA GLY A 79 1.49 4.26 -7.66
C GLY A 79 2.50 5.31 -8.09
N PHE A 80 1.96 6.41 -8.59
CA PHE A 80 2.73 7.57 -8.98
C PHE A 80 2.72 8.62 -7.88
N PHE A 81 3.88 9.16 -7.58
CA PHE A 81 4.07 10.26 -6.64
C PHE A 81 5.36 11.01 -6.96
N THR A 82 5.57 12.18 -6.34
CA THR A 82 6.81 12.95 -6.49
C THR A 82 7.86 12.46 -5.51
N GLU A 83 9.12 12.34 -5.96
CA GLU A 83 10.25 12.20 -5.03
C GLU A 83 10.36 13.44 -4.14
N ASP A 84 10.98 13.31 -2.97
CA ASP A 84 11.13 14.41 -1.98
C ASP A 84 9.76 14.97 -1.48
N GLY A 85 8.68 14.20 -1.58
CA GLY A 85 7.36 14.60 -1.14
C GLY A 85 6.71 15.65 -2.04
N SER A 86 5.92 16.56 -1.44
CA SER A 86 5.25 17.63 -2.18
C SER A 86 6.21 18.72 -2.68
N TYR A 87 7.45 18.71 -2.23
CA TYR A 87 8.51 19.63 -2.72
C TYR A 87 9.22 19.11 -3.97
N GLY A 88 9.05 17.84 -4.33
CA GLY A 88 9.71 17.22 -5.46
C GLY A 88 8.98 17.48 -6.78
N GLU A 89 9.72 17.63 -7.86
CA GLU A 89 9.17 17.80 -9.22
C GLU A 89 9.12 16.50 -10.02
N ARG A 90 10.00 15.53 -9.69
CA ARG A 90 10.08 14.28 -10.43
C ARG A 90 8.99 13.33 -9.98
N VAL A 91 8.10 12.99 -10.89
CA VAL A 91 7.08 11.94 -10.70
C VAL A 91 7.68 10.58 -11.04
N ILE A 92 7.57 9.64 -10.11
CA ILE A 92 8.04 8.25 -10.25
C ILE A 92 6.91 7.25 -10.00
N PHE A 93 7.07 6.04 -10.51
CA PHE A 93 6.26 4.87 -10.17
C PHE A 93 7.04 3.98 -9.20
N ALA A 94 6.51 3.75 -8.01
CA ALA A 94 7.19 2.97 -6.96
C ALA A 94 6.18 2.44 -5.92
N PRO A 95 6.62 1.56 -4.97
CA PRO A 95 5.87 1.23 -3.77
C PRO A 95 5.53 2.49 -2.97
N ASN A 96 4.31 2.56 -2.42
CA ASN A 96 3.77 3.75 -1.76
C ASN A 96 3.14 3.51 -0.37
N ASP A 97 3.13 2.28 0.13
CA ASP A 97 2.64 1.93 1.48
C ASP A 97 3.66 1.07 2.24
N PHE A 98 4.07 1.55 3.40
CA PHE A 98 5.11 0.96 4.24
C PHE A 98 4.64 0.69 5.68
N ASP A 99 3.34 0.71 5.95
CA ASP A 99 2.79 0.57 7.30
C ASP A 99 3.12 -0.79 7.96
N ASP A 100 3.27 -1.84 7.17
CA ASP A 100 3.65 -3.18 7.64
C ASP A 100 5.13 -3.52 7.32
N ALA A 101 5.94 -2.50 6.96
CA ALA A 101 7.33 -2.71 6.57
C ALA A 101 8.20 -3.19 7.76
N CYS A 102 9.15 -4.05 7.43
CA CYS A 102 10.15 -4.55 8.39
C CYS A 102 11.38 -5.11 7.65
N ILE A 103 12.34 -5.62 8.41
CA ILE A 103 13.46 -6.40 7.84
C ILE A 103 13.04 -7.88 7.82
N GLY A 104 13.04 -8.48 6.62
CA GLY A 104 12.63 -9.87 6.43
C GLY A 104 13.01 -10.47 5.08
N PRO A 105 12.56 -11.70 4.79
CA PRO A 105 12.77 -12.37 3.52
C PRO A 105 11.98 -11.67 2.38
N ALA A 106 12.64 -11.27 1.31
CA ALA A 106 12.02 -10.65 0.14
C ALA A 106 10.90 -11.50 -0.49
N VAL A 107 10.95 -12.84 -0.31
CA VAL A 107 9.93 -13.76 -0.82
C VAL A 107 8.55 -13.52 -0.20
N TRP A 108 8.45 -12.85 0.94
CA TRP A 108 7.16 -12.45 1.52
C TRP A 108 6.43 -11.45 0.60
N ASP A 109 7.13 -10.40 0.19
CA ASP A 109 6.57 -9.41 -0.73
C ASP A 109 6.30 -10.02 -2.11
N LEU A 110 7.23 -10.83 -2.63
CA LEU A 110 7.06 -11.51 -3.92
C LEU A 110 5.82 -12.41 -3.93
N SER A 111 5.66 -13.25 -2.91
CA SER A 111 4.51 -14.16 -2.84
C SER A 111 3.19 -13.41 -2.63
N ARG A 112 3.17 -12.42 -1.73
CA ARG A 112 1.96 -11.65 -1.46
C ARG A 112 1.52 -10.84 -2.67
N TYR A 113 2.47 -10.26 -3.43
CA TYR A 113 2.16 -9.58 -4.69
C TYR A 113 1.57 -10.54 -5.72
N ILE A 114 2.19 -11.70 -5.96
CA ILE A 114 1.70 -12.70 -6.92
C ILE A 114 0.28 -13.16 -6.54
N ILE A 115 0.05 -13.47 -5.26
CA ILE A 115 -1.27 -13.86 -4.77
C ILE A 115 -2.29 -12.73 -5.03
N SER A 116 -1.93 -11.48 -4.74
CA SER A 116 -2.81 -10.33 -4.98
C SER A 116 -3.17 -10.15 -6.46
N LEU A 117 -2.23 -10.42 -7.36
CA LEU A 117 -2.41 -10.35 -8.80
C LEU A 117 -3.42 -11.41 -9.29
N LEU A 118 -3.28 -12.66 -8.81
CA LEU A 118 -4.20 -13.74 -9.13
C LEU A 118 -5.63 -13.43 -8.64
N LEU A 119 -5.76 -12.91 -7.43
CA LEU A 119 -7.04 -12.56 -6.83
C LEU A 119 -7.66 -11.30 -7.44
N ALA A 120 -6.87 -10.35 -7.93
CA ALA A 120 -7.36 -9.18 -8.64
C ALA A 120 -7.97 -9.55 -10.00
N ALA A 121 -7.35 -10.46 -10.74
CA ALA A 121 -7.93 -10.97 -11.98
C ALA A 121 -9.24 -11.74 -11.72
N ASP A 122 -9.30 -12.60 -10.68
CA ASP A 122 -10.53 -13.28 -10.25
C ASP A 122 -11.64 -12.29 -9.87
N TYR A 123 -11.28 -11.24 -9.16
CA TYR A 123 -12.20 -10.15 -8.79
C TYR A 123 -12.76 -9.47 -10.04
N CYS A 124 -11.93 -9.06 -10.99
CA CYS A 124 -12.38 -8.41 -12.22
C CYS A 124 -13.22 -9.33 -13.12
N GLN A 125 -12.88 -10.63 -13.20
CA GLN A 125 -13.74 -11.63 -13.83
C GLN A 125 -15.08 -11.77 -13.10
N GLY A 126 -15.06 -11.71 -11.79
CA GLY A 126 -16.27 -11.75 -10.97
C GLY A 126 -17.18 -10.54 -11.19
N LEU A 127 -16.61 -9.35 -11.43
CA LEU A 127 -17.37 -8.16 -11.79
C LEU A 127 -18.07 -8.34 -13.15
N THR A 128 -17.33 -8.75 -14.18
CA THR A 128 -17.90 -8.92 -15.54
C THR A 128 -18.92 -10.05 -15.63
N SER A 129 -18.83 -11.07 -14.77
CA SER A 129 -19.79 -12.18 -14.69
C SER A 129 -20.93 -11.96 -13.70
N GLY A 130 -20.95 -10.84 -12.94
CA GLY A 130 -21.95 -10.55 -11.91
C GLY A 130 -21.78 -11.35 -10.61
N ARG A 131 -20.68 -12.09 -10.44
CA ARG A 131 -20.35 -12.83 -9.21
C ARG A 131 -19.98 -11.90 -8.05
N TYR A 132 -19.33 -10.79 -8.33
CA TYR A 132 -19.00 -9.74 -7.37
C TYR A 132 -19.64 -8.41 -7.76
N GLN A 133 -19.82 -7.55 -6.75
CA GLN A 133 -20.29 -6.18 -6.92
C GLN A 133 -19.18 -5.21 -6.49
N SER A 134 -19.11 -4.05 -7.14
CA SER A 134 -18.26 -2.93 -6.72
C SER A 134 -19.12 -1.85 -6.07
N GLU A 135 -18.59 -1.18 -5.03
CA GLU A 135 -19.23 -0.01 -4.42
C GLU A 135 -19.26 1.18 -5.41
N ASP A 136 -18.18 1.32 -6.19
CA ASP A 136 -18.05 2.29 -7.28
C ASP A 136 -18.11 1.52 -8.59
N THR A 137 -19.31 1.08 -9.01
CA THR A 137 -19.47 0.22 -10.18
C THR A 137 -18.90 0.92 -11.42
N PRO A 138 -17.75 0.49 -11.97
CA PRO A 138 -17.29 1.01 -13.24
C PRO A 138 -18.30 0.65 -14.33
N ASP A 139 -18.45 1.49 -15.34
CA ASP A 139 -19.18 1.10 -16.55
C ASP A 139 -18.42 -0.06 -17.19
N LEU A 140 -18.97 -1.28 -17.09
CA LEU A 140 -18.37 -2.51 -17.62
C LEU A 140 -18.66 -2.70 -19.12
N ALA A 141 -19.45 -1.81 -19.73
CA ALA A 141 -19.83 -1.94 -21.13
C ALA A 141 -18.59 -1.94 -22.05
N GLY A 142 -18.43 -2.99 -22.83
CA GLY A 142 -17.31 -3.14 -23.76
C GLY A 142 -15.97 -3.46 -23.11
N LEU A 143 -15.90 -3.72 -21.81
CA LEU A 143 -14.69 -4.16 -21.11
C LEU A 143 -14.62 -5.70 -21.05
N THR A 144 -13.40 -6.22 -21.20
CA THR A 144 -13.06 -7.63 -21.00
C THR A 144 -12.11 -7.76 -19.82
N ALA A 145 -12.34 -8.76 -18.97
CA ALA A 145 -11.47 -9.05 -17.84
C ALA A 145 -10.30 -9.96 -18.25
N ALA A 146 -9.14 -9.72 -17.64
CA ALA A 146 -7.99 -10.63 -17.75
C ALA A 146 -8.36 -12.02 -17.22
N SER A 147 -7.97 -13.07 -17.95
CA SER A 147 -8.22 -14.47 -17.58
C SER A 147 -7.28 -14.94 -16.45
N ALA A 148 -7.57 -16.12 -15.88
CA ALA A 148 -6.68 -16.75 -14.92
C ALA A 148 -5.30 -17.08 -15.52
N ASP A 149 -5.21 -17.39 -16.80
CA ASP A 149 -3.94 -17.63 -17.47
C ASP A 149 -3.20 -16.32 -17.75
N ASP A 150 -3.92 -15.24 -18.14
CA ASP A 150 -3.32 -13.89 -18.19
C ASP A 150 -2.72 -13.47 -16.87
N ALA A 151 -3.36 -13.79 -15.74
CA ALA A 151 -2.84 -13.49 -14.41
C ALA A 151 -1.56 -14.28 -14.09
N LYS A 152 -1.46 -15.55 -14.48
CA LYS A 152 -0.24 -16.35 -14.34
C LYS A 152 0.89 -15.80 -15.21
N ASP A 153 0.60 -15.36 -16.44
CA ASP A 153 1.59 -14.76 -17.34
C ASP A 153 2.06 -13.41 -16.82
N ALA A 154 1.15 -12.63 -16.22
CA ALA A 154 1.50 -11.39 -15.55
C ALA A 154 2.38 -11.63 -14.31
N ALA A 155 2.12 -12.69 -13.52
CA ALA A 155 2.97 -13.07 -12.40
C ALA A 155 4.39 -13.50 -12.86
N ARG A 156 4.50 -14.20 -14.00
CA ARG A 156 5.80 -14.49 -14.62
C ARG A 156 6.51 -13.20 -15.08
N SER A 157 5.76 -12.27 -15.70
CA SER A 157 6.29 -10.98 -16.13
C SER A 157 6.78 -10.14 -14.96
N PHE A 158 6.09 -10.17 -13.82
CA PHE A 158 6.52 -9.56 -12.55
C PHE A 158 7.85 -10.13 -12.08
N LEU A 159 7.96 -11.46 -11.95
CA LEU A 159 9.19 -12.11 -11.50
C LEU A 159 10.34 -11.91 -12.47
N GLN A 160 10.09 -12.00 -13.78
CA GLN A 160 11.13 -11.77 -14.78
C GLN A 160 11.69 -10.34 -14.69
N SER A 161 10.82 -9.35 -14.64
CA SER A 161 11.24 -7.94 -14.52
C SER A 161 11.96 -7.64 -13.20
N TYR A 162 11.53 -8.30 -12.10
CA TYR A 162 12.23 -8.25 -10.82
C TYR A 162 13.66 -8.80 -10.93
N LEU A 163 13.82 -9.96 -11.57
CA LEU A 163 15.13 -10.60 -11.76
C LEU A 163 16.01 -9.84 -12.74
N ASP A 164 15.46 -9.27 -13.81
CA ASP A 164 16.20 -8.41 -14.75
C ASP A 164 16.78 -7.19 -14.05
N CYS A 165 16.02 -6.58 -13.14
CA CYS A 165 16.49 -5.49 -12.30
C CYS A 165 17.59 -5.97 -11.33
N CYS A 166 17.43 -7.12 -10.67
CA CYS A 166 18.50 -7.71 -9.86
C CYS A 166 19.76 -7.99 -10.67
N ALA A 167 19.63 -8.48 -11.91
CA ALA A 167 20.79 -8.70 -12.79
C ALA A 167 21.50 -7.39 -13.15
N ALA A 168 20.75 -6.32 -13.40
CA ALA A 168 21.32 -5.00 -13.63
C ALA A 168 22.08 -4.48 -12.41
N VAL A 169 21.51 -4.61 -11.19
CA VAL A 169 22.16 -4.23 -9.94
C VAL A 169 23.40 -5.10 -9.64
N ALA A 170 23.33 -6.40 -9.92
CA ALA A 170 24.49 -7.30 -9.73
C ALA A 170 25.67 -6.93 -10.64
N LYS A 171 25.40 -6.38 -11.82
CA LYS A 171 26.40 -5.87 -12.78
C LYS A 171 26.90 -4.47 -12.42
N ASP A 172 25.99 -3.60 -11.99
CA ASP A 172 26.28 -2.23 -11.59
C ASP A 172 25.44 -1.87 -10.35
N ALA A 173 26.09 -1.83 -9.20
CA ALA A 173 25.43 -1.58 -7.93
C ALA A 173 24.69 -0.21 -7.87
N GLU A 174 25.12 0.78 -8.64
CA GLU A 174 24.47 2.10 -8.70
C GLU A 174 23.11 2.06 -9.43
N PHE A 175 22.86 1.02 -10.23
CA PHE A 175 21.58 0.84 -10.92
C PHE A 175 20.39 0.83 -9.95
N ARG A 176 20.56 0.40 -8.69
CA ARG A 176 19.52 0.46 -7.64
C ARG A 176 18.94 1.86 -7.39
N PHE A 177 19.67 2.92 -7.76
CA PHE A 177 19.23 4.31 -7.65
C PHE A 177 18.54 4.83 -8.92
N SER A 178 18.31 3.97 -9.92
CA SER A 178 17.45 4.32 -11.05
C SER A 178 15.97 4.47 -10.62
N THR A 179 15.16 5.07 -11.50
CA THR A 179 13.74 5.34 -11.26
C THR A 179 12.90 4.93 -12.46
N GLN A 180 11.63 4.62 -12.23
CA GLN A 180 10.63 4.48 -13.29
C GLN A 180 9.83 5.80 -13.41
N ASP A 181 10.30 6.71 -14.22
CA ASP A 181 9.72 8.03 -14.46
C ASP A 181 9.27 8.24 -15.91
N ASP A 182 9.40 7.23 -16.75
CA ASP A 182 8.83 7.21 -18.10
C ASP A 182 8.34 5.80 -18.50
N PHE A 183 7.40 5.77 -19.44
CA PHE A 183 6.84 4.56 -20.04
C PHE A 183 6.60 4.76 -21.54
N PRO A 184 6.70 3.70 -22.36
CA PRO A 184 6.38 3.76 -23.79
C PRO A 184 4.96 4.29 -24.05
N LYS A 185 4.75 4.91 -25.21
CA LYS A 185 3.47 5.56 -25.56
C LYS A 185 2.24 4.65 -25.38
N ASN A 186 2.37 3.36 -25.69
CA ASN A 186 1.30 2.37 -25.61
C ASN A 186 1.32 1.53 -24.33
N HIS A 187 2.08 1.93 -23.33
CA HIS A 187 2.14 1.23 -22.04
C HIS A 187 0.93 1.61 -21.19
N VAL A 188 0.34 0.65 -20.47
CA VAL A 188 -0.86 0.86 -19.63
C VAL A 188 -0.67 1.97 -18.59
N LEU A 189 0.53 2.14 -18.06
CA LEU A 189 0.86 3.17 -17.06
C LEU A 189 1.10 4.58 -17.65
N LYS A 190 1.26 4.75 -18.97
CA LYS A 190 1.53 6.07 -19.56
C LYS A 190 0.45 7.13 -19.30
N PRO A 191 -0.85 6.79 -19.38
CA PRO A 191 -1.92 7.73 -19.01
C PRO A 191 -1.87 8.18 -17.54
N PHE A 192 -1.55 7.26 -16.63
CA PHE A 192 -1.45 7.52 -15.19
C PHE A 192 -0.26 8.44 -14.87
N LEU A 193 0.91 8.19 -15.48
CA LEU A 193 2.06 9.10 -15.38
C LEU A 193 1.70 10.52 -15.84
N LYS A 194 1.04 10.66 -17.02
CA LYS A 194 0.59 11.98 -17.51
C LYS A 194 -0.38 12.64 -16.53
N LYS A 195 -1.29 11.87 -15.93
CA LYS A 195 -2.24 12.35 -14.92
C LYS A 195 -1.51 12.86 -13.68
N ALA A 196 -0.49 12.13 -13.21
CA ALA A 196 0.31 12.50 -12.06
C ALA A 196 1.13 13.78 -12.32
N ILE A 197 1.80 13.87 -13.46
CA ILE A 197 2.54 15.09 -13.86
C ILE A 197 1.62 16.33 -13.90
N LYS A 198 0.38 16.19 -14.42
CA LYS A 198 -0.59 17.31 -14.42
C LYS A 198 -1.02 17.74 -13.02
N ARG A 199 -0.95 16.85 -12.03
CA ARG A 199 -1.30 17.13 -10.62
C ARG A 199 -0.15 17.64 -9.78
N SER A 200 1.10 17.53 -10.24
CA SER A 200 2.27 18.08 -9.54
C SER A 200 2.19 19.59 -9.43
N ALA A 201 3.02 20.19 -8.58
CA ALA A 201 3.00 21.64 -8.29
C ALA A 201 3.07 22.52 -9.55
N ALA A 202 3.89 22.14 -10.54
CA ALA A 202 3.97 22.85 -11.83
C ALA A 202 2.94 22.39 -12.88
N GLY A 203 2.02 21.48 -12.52
CA GLY A 203 1.10 20.84 -13.47
C GLY A 203 -0.17 21.63 -13.73
N SER A 204 -0.75 21.46 -14.93
CA SER A 204 -1.97 22.16 -15.36
C SER A 204 -3.22 21.87 -14.53
N ASP A 205 -3.24 20.74 -13.83
CA ASP A 205 -4.38 20.31 -13.01
C ASP A 205 -4.10 20.49 -11.49
N PHE A 206 -3.00 21.16 -11.11
CA PHE A 206 -2.61 21.33 -9.72
C PHE A 206 -3.74 21.93 -8.86
N LEU A 207 -4.27 23.07 -9.25
CA LEU A 207 -5.35 23.77 -8.52
C LEU A 207 -6.72 23.08 -8.58
N LYS A 208 -6.83 21.95 -9.29
CA LYS A 208 -8.12 21.25 -9.47
C LYS A 208 -8.11 19.81 -8.96
N LYS A 209 -6.99 19.14 -9.08
CA LYS A 209 -6.90 17.67 -8.90
C LYS A 209 -5.73 17.20 -8.06
N SER A 210 -4.85 18.08 -7.57
CA SER A 210 -3.82 17.74 -6.61
C SER A 210 -4.43 17.29 -5.28
N THR A 211 -3.64 16.67 -4.42
CA THR A 211 -4.05 16.33 -3.06
C THR A 211 -4.43 17.58 -2.27
N LEU A 212 -3.68 18.68 -2.44
CA LEU A 212 -4.01 19.97 -1.85
C LEU A 212 -5.42 20.44 -2.28
N ALA A 213 -5.66 20.54 -3.58
CA ALA A 213 -6.93 21.03 -4.13
C ALA A 213 -8.16 20.18 -3.77
N LYS A 214 -7.96 18.89 -3.48
CA LYS A 214 -9.03 17.98 -3.03
C LYS A 214 -9.31 18.03 -1.54
N SER A 215 -8.39 18.58 -0.75
CA SER A 215 -8.46 18.55 0.70
C SER A 215 -8.68 19.94 1.30
N VAL A 216 -8.26 20.99 0.61
CA VAL A 216 -8.21 22.37 1.11
C VAL A 216 -9.14 23.27 0.30
N ASP A 217 -9.86 24.13 0.98
CA ASP A 217 -10.58 25.25 0.34
C ASP A 217 -9.54 26.32 -0.06
N ILE A 218 -9.06 26.20 -1.30
CA ILE A 218 -8.02 27.07 -1.85
C ILE A 218 -8.50 28.50 -2.10
N ALA A 219 -9.80 28.76 -2.05
CA ALA A 219 -10.40 30.10 -2.18
C ALA A 219 -10.57 30.80 -0.82
N ALA A 220 -10.61 30.05 0.27
CA ALA A 220 -10.72 30.60 1.62
C ALA A 220 -9.48 31.41 2.03
N ARG A 221 -9.69 32.45 2.86
CA ARG A 221 -8.61 33.17 3.53
C ARG A 221 -9.01 33.41 4.98
N PRO A 222 -8.26 32.86 5.98
CA PRO A 222 -7.10 31.98 5.81
C PRO A 222 -7.45 30.66 5.13
N LEU A 223 -6.44 30.00 4.52
CA LEU A 223 -6.59 28.66 3.97
C LEU A 223 -7.01 27.66 5.05
N GLN A 224 -7.91 26.75 4.71
CA GLN A 224 -8.42 25.75 5.63
C GLN A 224 -8.84 24.47 4.89
N PHE A 225 -8.89 23.34 5.60
CA PHE A 225 -9.47 22.12 5.04
C PHE A 225 -10.94 22.31 4.69
N ILE A 226 -11.39 21.65 3.61
CA ILE A 226 -12.81 21.66 3.19
C ILE A 226 -13.71 21.10 4.29
N ALA A 227 -14.95 21.56 4.32
CA ALA A 227 -15.99 21.02 5.20
C ALA A 227 -16.57 19.73 4.57
N ASP A 228 -15.98 18.58 4.89
CA ASP A 228 -16.46 17.26 4.45
C ASP A 228 -16.56 16.34 5.68
N ALA A 229 -17.75 16.29 6.29
CA ALA A 229 -18.00 15.53 7.51
C ALA A 229 -17.76 14.01 7.36
N GLY A 230 -17.77 13.47 6.15
CA GLY A 230 -17.43 12.07 5.88
C GLY A 230 -15.93 11.80 5.90
N LYS A 231 -15.11 12.85 5.72
CA LYS A 231 -13.65 12.74 5.67
C LYS A 231 -12.96 13.43 6.82
N PHE A 232 -13.42 14.62 7.22
CA PHE A 232 -12.75 15.48 8.17
C PHE A 232 -13.67 15.89 9.30
N SER A 233 -13.15 15.95 10.53
CA SER A 233 -13.78 16.67 11.63
C SER A 233 -12.87 17.74 12.19
N ARG A 234 -13.49 18.86 12.56
CA ARG A 234 -12.80 19.96 13.25
C ARG A 234 -12.42 19.52 14.64
N ILE A 235 -11.36 20.11 15.14
CA ILE A 235 -10.75 19.84 16.43
C ILE A 235 -11.07 21.02 17.33
N ASP A 236 -11.35 20.79 18.63
CA ASP A 236 -11.54 21.85 19.60
C ASP A 236 -10.25 22.68 19.79
N ALA A 237 -10.41 23.90 20.31
CA ALA A 237 -9.30 24.85 20.37
C ALA A 237 -8.14 24.39 21.27
N GLU A 238 -8.43 23.69 22.37
CA GLU A 238 -7.39 23.19 23.28
C GLU A 238 -6.58 22.08 22.60
N ARG A 239 -7.28 21.10 22.03
CA ARG A 239 -6.64 19.99 21.30
C ARG A 239 -5.86 20.49 20.09
N TYR A 240 -6.39 21.50 19.38
CA TYR A 240 -5.70 22.13 18.26
C TYR A 240 -4.33 22.68 18.68
N GLN A 241 -4.25 23.42 19.80
CA GLN A 241 -2.98 23.96 20.27
C GLN A 241 -2.01 22.87 20.71
N GLN A 242 -2.49 21.81 21.36
CA GLN A 242 -1.66 20.67 21.76
C GLN A 242 -1.03 19.99 20.53
N LEU A 243 -1.84 19.71 19.48
CA LEU A 243 -1.36 19.09 18.26
C LEU A 243 -0.41 20.02 17.48
N LYS A 244 -0.75 21.32 17.38
CA LYS A 244 0.13 22.31 16.75
C LYS A 244 1.50 22.36 17.42
N GLN A 245 1.53 22.42 18.74
CA GLN A 245 2.78 22.44 19.51
C GLN A 245 3.58 21.13 19.34
N ALA A 246 2.91 19.97 19.36
CA ALA A 246 3.55 18.67 19.26
C ALA A 246 4.15 18.42 17.87
N PHE A 247 3.49 18.85 16.81
CA PHE A 247 3.86 18.51 15.42
C PHE A 247 4.64 19.61 14.69
N ALA A 248 4.63 20.86 15.18
CA ALA A 248 5.38 21.95 14.56
C ALA A 248 6.88 21.68 14.34
N PRO A 249 7.62 20.95 15.23
CA PRO A 249 9.02 20.63 15.00
C PRO A 249 9.29 19.71 13.79
N TYR A 250 8.27 19.01 13.30
CA TYR A 250 8.38 17.98 12.26
C TYR A 250 7.94 18.47 10.87
N VAL A 251 7.56 19.74 10.75
CA VAL A 251 7.20 20.40 9.50
C VAL A 251 8.08 21.62 9.29
N HIS A 252 8.41 21.93 8.05
CA HIS A 252 9.40 22.99 7.75
C HIS A 252 8.80 24.40 7.74
N ASP A 253 7.46 24.51 7.68
CA ASP A 253 6.71 25.76 7.60
C ASP A 253 5.64 25.83 8.70
N GLU A 254 4.83 26.91 8.68
CA GLU A 254 3.73 27.08 9.64
C GLU A 254 2.60 26.07 9.40
N ILE A 255 2.04 25.56 10.50
CA ILE A 255 0.78 24.82 10.48
C ILE A 255 -0.36 25.82 10.41
N LEU A 256 -1.04 25.87 9.24
CA LEU A 256 -2.11 26.80 8.93
C LEU A 256 -3.48 26.26 9.40
N ASP A 257 -3.70 24.95 9.30
CA ASP A 257 -4.94 24.29 9.75
C ASP A 257 -4.68 22.83 10.15
N ILE A 258 -5.49 22.26 11.02
CA ILE A 258 -5.44 20.87 11.47
C ILE A 258 -6.85 20.28 11.50
N VAL A 259 -7.00 19.06 10.98
CA VAL A 259 -8.24 18.28 11.07
C VAL A 259 -7.96 16.83 11.46
N THR A 260 -8.94 16.17 12.07
CA THR A 260 -8.95 14.71 12.20
C THR A 260 -9.43 14.11 10.88
N ARG A 261 -8.74 13.07 10.39
CA ARG A 261 -9.08 12.33 9.16
C ARG A 261 -9.77 11.02 9.49
N HIS A 262 -10.97 10.81 8.97
CA HIS A 262 -11.78 9.59 9.15
C HIS A 262 -11.75 8.70 7.91
N GLY A 263 -11.98 7.41 8.11
CA GLY A 263 -12.32 6.45 7.05
C GLY A 263 -11.21 6.15 6.02
N ALA A 264 -9.96 6.47 6.31
CA ALA A 264 -8.85 6.21 5.40
C ALA A 264 -8.19 4.86 5.71
N GLY A 265 -8.22 3.94 4.73
CA GLY A 265 -7.56 2.63 4.76
C GLY A 265 -8.33 1.56 5.51
N THR A 266 -8.29 0.31 5.00
CA THR A 266 -8.96 -0.84 5.62
C THR A 266 -8.15 -1.36 6.82
N GLY A 267 -6.83 -1.22 6.79
CA GLY A 267 -5.92 -1.74 7.83
C GLY A 267 -5.76 -0.87 9.06
N SER A 268 -6.16 0.41 9.00
CA SER A 268 -5.95 1.42 10.06
C SER A 268 -7.24 1.93 10.70
N LEU A 269 -8.30 1.11 10.67
CA LEU A 269 -9.54 1.41 11.41
C LEU A 269 -9.22 1.54 12.90
N ASN A 270 -9.74 2.61 13.52
CA ASN A 270 -9.56 2.96 14.95
C ASN A 270 -8.18 3.56 15.32
N MET A 271 -7.30 3.86 14.36
CA MET A 271 -6.06 4.60 14.63
C MET A 271 -6.26 6.10 14.41
N GLN A 272 -5.65 6.89 15.29
CA GLN A 272 -5.70 8.35 15.17
C GLN A 272 -4.94 8.80 13.93
N ARG A 273 -5.55 9.73 13.20
CA ARG A 273 -4.97 10.30 11.99
C ARG A 273 -5.34 11.77 11.89
N TYR A 274 -4.32 12.61 11.74
CA TYR A 274 -4.47 14.04 11.56
C TYR A 274 -3.91 14.45 10.21
N TYR A 275 -4.55 15.44 9.59
CA TYR A 275 -4.00 16.15 8.45
C TYR A 275 -3.68 17.57 8.87
N LEU A 276 -2.46 18.00 8.54
CA LEU A 276 -1.96 19.34 8.76
C LEU A 276 -1.84 20.02 7.40
N LEU A 277 -2.40 21.21 7.29
CA LEU A 277 -2.11 22.11 6.17
C LEU A 277 -0.89 22.93 6.58
N VAL A 278 0.18 22.83 5.79
CA VAL A 278 1.47 23.43 6.09
C VAL A 278 1.85 24.37 4.94
N GLY A 279 2.38 25.53 5.26
CA GLY A 279 2.82 26.50 4.26
C GLY A 279 3.34 27.78 4.91
N PRO A 280 3.73 28.79 4.10
CA PRO A 280 4.21 30.08 4.60
C PRO A 280 3.15 30.79 5.46
N ALA A 281 3.59 31.47 6.54
CA ALA A 281 2.71 32.21 7.46
C ALA A 281 1.94 33.33 6.75
N ASP A 282 2.59 34.04 5.83
CA ASP A 282 2.06 35.22 5.13
C ASP A 282 1.61 34.87 3.70
N LEU A 283 0.56 34.06 3.59
CA LEU A 283 -0.07 33.73 2.30
C LEU A 283 -1.00 34.90 1.88
N GLY A 284 -0.49 35.82 1.05
CA GLY A 284 -1.28 36.85 0.41
C GLY A 284 -2.27 36.31 -0.63
N PRO A 285 -3.13 37.17 -1.21
CA PRO A 285 -4.11 36.74 -2.23
C PRO A 285 -3.48 36.09 -3.46
N ASP A 286 -2.28 36.51 -3.83
CA ASP A 286 -1.52 36.02 -4.99
C ASP A 286 -0.44 34.99 -4.61
N ALA A 287 -0.56 34.39 -3.41
CA ALA A 287 0.43 33.43 -2.92
C ALA A 287 0.50 32.19 -3.81
N ASP A 288 1.73 31.71 -4.02
CA ASP A 288 1.97 30.44 -4.70
C ASP A 288 1.53 29.27 -3.82
N LEU A 289 0.36 28.70 -4.11
CA LEU A 289 -0.20 27.55 -3.39
C LEU A 289 0.67 26.30 -3.55
N ALA A 290 1.63 26.29 -4.48
CA ALA A 290 2.61 25.19 -4.59
C ALA A 290 3.57 25.13 -3.40
N LEU A 291 3.67 26.22 -2.62
CA LEU A 291 4.40 26.25 -1.35
C LEU A 291 3.63 25.60 -0.20
N CYS A 292 2.34 25.31 -0.38
CA CYS A 292 1.52 24.66 0.63
C CYS A 292 1.47 23.16 0.39
N GLN A 293 1.45 22.37 1.46
CA GLN A 293 1.33 20.92 1.40
C GLN A 293 0.38 20.39 2.48
N VAL A 294 -0.16 19.21 2.24
CA VAL A 294 -0.89 18.45 3.26
C VAL A 294 0.07 17.43 3.86
N VAL A 295 0.25 17.48 5.17
CA VAL A 295 1.05 16.52 5.93
C VAL A 295 0.12 15.58 6.69
N GLU A 296 0.34 14.29 6.55
CA GLU A 296 -0.35 13.26 7.32
C GLU A 296 0.44 12.94 8.58
N VAL A 297 -0.24 12.96 9.73
CA VAL A 297 0.26 12.42 11.00
C VAL A 297 -0.61 11.24 11.36
N LYS A 298 -0.05 10.03 11.25
CA LYS A 298 -0.78 8.78 11.36
C LYS A 298 -0.21 7.92 12.47
N GLN A 299 -1.05 7.56 13.45
CA GLN A 299 -0.66 6.59 14.47
C GLN A 299 -0.23 5.29 13.81
N GLN A 300 0.87 4.72 14.26
CA GLN A 300 1.38 3.46 13.78
C GLN A 300 1.05 2.33 14.73
N ARG A 301 0.95 1.14 14.20
CA ARG A 301 0.78 -0.12 14.91
C ARG A 301 1.95 -1.05 14.59
N ARG A 302 2.12 -2.07 15.40
CA ARG A 302 3.10 -3.11 15.12
C ARG A 302 2.86 -3.72 13.74
N SER A 303 3.91 -3.80 12.94
CA SER A 303 3.94 -4.42 11.63
C SER A 303 3.44 -5.87 11.69
N ALA A 304 2.57 -6.29 10.77
CA ALA A 304 1.93 -7.60 10.78
C ALA A 304 2.93 -8.78 10.83
N PRO A 305 4.04 -8.80 10.07
CA PRO A 305 5.03 -9.87 10.16
C PRO A 305 5.64 -10.02 11.55
N LEU A 306 5.76 -8.94 12.32
CA LEU A 306 6.45 -8.96 13.62
C LEU A 306 5.66 -9.63 14.76
N PHE A 307 4.38 -9.88 14.55
CA PHE A 307 3.62 -10.72 15.49
C PHE A 307 4.06 -12.19 15.43
N PHE A 308 4.60 -12.62 14.31
CA PHE A 308 4.96 -14.01 14.02
C PHE A 308 6.47 -14.23 13.93
N PHE A 309 7.22 -13.21 13.49
CA PHE A 309 8.65 -13.24 13.23
C PHE A 309 9.39 -12.04 13.82
N PRO A 310 9.32 -11.82 15.16
CA PRO A 310 9.83 -10.59 15.78
C PRO A 310 11.37 -10.50 15.80
N ASP A 311 12.06 -11.63 15.76
CA ASP A 311 13.50 -11.72 16.05
C ASP A 311 14.40 -11.90 14.82
N LEU A 312 13.87 -11.69 13.60
CA LEU A 312 14.66 -11.84 12.37
C LEU A 312 15.80 -10.81 12.26
N SER A 313 15.60 -9.62 12.81
CA SER A 313 16.59 -8.56 12.82
C SER A 313 16.46 -7.70 14.09
N PRO A 314 17.59 -7.22 14.67
CA PRO A 314 17.54 -6.24 15.77
C PRO A 314 16.77 -4.96 15.41
N VAL A 315 16.79 -4.52 14.16
CA VAL A 315 16.05 -3.34 13.66
C VAL A 315 14.55 -3.47 13.89
N ASN A 316 14.00 -4.68 13.80
CA ASN A 316 12.59 -4.95 14.04
C ASN A 316 12.13 -4.71 15.51
N ARG A 317 13.04 -4.32 16.39
CA ARG A 317 12.75 -3.95 17.80
C ARG A 317 12.58 -2.45 17.98
N LEU A 318 12.77 -1.65 16.94
CA LEU A 318 12.45 -0.22 16.97
C LEU A 318 10.95 -0.03 17.25
N ASN A 319 10.56 1.16 17.72
CA ASN A 319 9.15 1.48 17.83
C ASN A 319 8.48 1.45 16.45
N ASP A 320 7.17 1.27 16.42
CA ASP A 320 6.44 0.96 15.19
C ASP A 320 6.56 2.09 14.14
N ALA A 321 6.52 3.36 14.56
CA ALA A 321 6.66 4.50 13.63
C ALA A 321 8.10 4.65 13.12
N HIS A 322 9.10 4.50 14.01
CA HIS A 322 10.51 4.55 13.64
C HIS A 322 10.85 3.46 12.62
N LEU A 323 10.37 2.24 12.85
CA LEU A 323 10.59 1.13 11.93
C LEU A 323 10.01 1.42 10.54
N THR A 324 8.77 1.94 10.47
CA THR A 324 8.13 2.33 9.21
C THR A 324 8.94 3.41 8.49
N VAL A 325 9.37 4.48 9.21
CA VAL A 325 10.18 5.57 8.66
C VAL A 325 11.51 5.05 8.13
N ASP A 326 12.23 4.23 8.92
CA ASP A 326 13.54 3.70 8.54
C ASP A 326 13.42 2.77 7.32
N CYS A 327 12.43 1.88 7.30
CA CYS A 327 12.15 1.02 6.15
C CYS A 327 11.83 1.84 4.90
N GLN A 328 10.97 2.85 4.99
CA GLN A 328 10.63 3.71 3.86
C GLN A 328 11.86 4.46 3.33
N ARG A 329 12.69 5.02 4.22
CA ARG A 329 13.96 5.69 3.84
C ARG A 329 14.93 4.74 3.15
N LEU A 330 14.99 3.48 3.56
CA LEU A 330 15.83 2.48 2.93
C LEU A 330 15.33 2.08 1.54
N MET A 331 14.03 1.94 1.35
CA MET A 331 13.43 1.49 0.09
C MET A 331 13.29 2.59 -0.97
N GLN A 332 13.22 3.85 -0.58
CA GLN A 332 13.10 4.98 -1.49
C GLN A 332 14.46 5.57 -1.87
N ARG A 333 14.60 6.07 -3.09
CA ARG A 333 15.83 6.76 -3.54
C ARG A 333 15.97 8.14 -2.88
N ARG A 334 14.89 8.90 -2.95
CA ARG A 334 14.74 10.21 -2.31
C ARG A 334 13.43 10.20 -1.53
N PRO A 335 13.50 9.84 -0.25
CA PRO A 335 12.31 9.84 0.61
C PRO A 335 11.77 11.24 0.79
N ASP A 336 10.52 11.32 1.23
CA ASP A 336 9.85 12.56 1.58
C ASP A 336 10.68 13.38 2.59
N SER A 337 10.83 14.67 2.32
CA SER A 337 11.62 15.58 3.17
C SER A 337 11.05 15.76 4.57
N VAL A 338 9.72 15.60 4.74
CA VAL A 338 9.06 15.65 6.06
C VAL A 338 8.84 14.26 6.68
N LEU A 339 9.39 13.19 6.05
CA LEU A 339 9.24 11.84 6.59
C LEU A 339 9.95 11.73 7.94
N ASP A 340 9.17 11.58 9.01
CA ASP A 340 9.69 11.47 10.37
C ASP A 340 8.74 10.67 11.27
N GLU A 341 9.14 10.49 12.52
CA GLU A 341 8.30 9.93 13.58
C GLU A 341 8.15 10.91 14.73
N VAL A 342 7.02 10.82 15.41
CA VAL A 342 6.76 11.60 16.62
C VAL A 342 6.07 10.74 17.68
N GLN A 343 6.48 10.90 18.93
CA GLN A 343 5.76 10.34 20.07
C GLN A 343 4.82 11.41 20.63
N PHE A 344 3.56 11.08 20.73
CA PHE A 344 2.55 11.96 21.30
C PHE A 344 1.52 11.14 22.10
N GLU A 345 1.26 11.55 23.36
CA GLU A 345 0.34 10.88 24.30
C GLU A 345 0.57 9.36 24.44
N GLY A 346 1.83 8.96 24.46
CA GLY A 346 2.20 7.53 24.63
C GLY A 346 2.06 6.67 23.39
N ALA A 347 1.63 7.24 22.24
CA ALA A 347 1.57 6.57 20.96
C ALA A 347 2.65 7.11 20.01
N HIS A 348 3.01 6.31 19.00
CA HIS A 348 3.99 6.66 17.97
C HIS A 348 3.28 6.95 16.66
N TYR A 349 3.65 8.03 16.00
CA TYR A 349 3.02 8.50 14.76
C TYR A 349 4.06 8.66 13.66
N LEU A 350 3.70 8.23 12.46
CA LEU A 350 4.36 8.54 11.22
C LEU A 350 3.97 9.96 10.78
N VAL A 351 4.93 10.77 10.39
CA VAL A 351 4.74 12.08 9.75
C VAL A 351 5.23 11.99 8.32
N ARG A 352 4.40 12.35 7.34
CA ARG A 352 4.79 12.38 5.92
C ARG A 352 3.94 13.36 5.12
N SER A 353 4.45 13.89 4.02
CA SER A 353 3.61 14.66 3.11
C SER A 353 2.69 13.76 2.30
N LEU A 354 1.50 14.27 1.99
CA LEU A 354 0.63 13.68 0.98
C LEU A 354 0.96 14.33 -0.37
N HIS A 355 1.67 13.58 -1.21
CA HIS A 355 2.17 14.06 -2.50
C HIS A 355 1.08 14.67 -3.36
N HIS A 356 1.31 15.86 -3.93
CA HIS A 356 0.36 16.53 -4.84
C HIS A 356 0.01 15.66 -6.04
N ALA A 357 1.00 14.95 -6.57
CA ALA A 357 0.90 14.12 -7.76
C ALA A 357 0.41 12.70 -7.51
N ASN A 358 -0.12 12.39 -6.31
CA ASN A 358 -0.56 11.03 -6.00
C ASN A 358 -1.59 10.51 -7.01
N VAL A 359 -1.25 9.39 -7.66
CA VAL A 359 -2.13 8.64 -8.57
C VAL A 359 -1.93 7.15 -8.32
N ASP A 360 -2.95 6.56 -7.73
CA ASP A 360 -3.03 5.12 -7.52
C ASP A 360 -3.49 4.44 -8.81
N VAL A 361 -3.23 3.14 -8.91
CA VAL A 361 -3.67 2.26 -9.99
C VAL A 361 -4.46 1.12 -9.36
N ASP A 362 -5.76 1.07 -9.65
CA ASP A 362 -6.64 0.05 -9.13
C ASP A 362 -6.66 -1.21 -10.01
N PRO A 363 -7.06 -2.38 -9.47
CA PRO A 363 -7.17 -3.61 -10.26
C PRO A 363 -8.00 -3.45 -11.53
N GLU A 364 -9.09 -2.70 -11.45
CA GLU A 364 -10.00 -2.43 -12.56
C GLU A 364 -9.30 -1.69 -13.70
N ASP A 365 -8.38 -0.79 -13.38
CA ASP A 365 -7.61 -0.02 -14.37
C ASP A 365 -6.70 -0.88 -15.26
N VAL A 366 -6.29 -2.06 -14.77
CA VAL A 366 -5.31 -2.91 -15.46
C VAL A 366 -5.85 -4.28 -15.83
N CYS A 367 -6.82 -4.81 -15.08
CA CYS A 367 -7.45 -6.10 -15.37
C CYS A 367 -8.69 -5.98 -16.28
N LEU A 368 -9.33 -4.80 -16.37
CA LEU A 368 -10.48 -4.55 -17.22
C LEU A 368 -10.07 -3.63 -18.38
N GLN A 369 -10.08 -4.14 -19.60
CA GLN A 369 -9.67 -3.38 -20.78
C GLN A 369 -10.63 -3.69 -21.96
N PRO A 370 -10.83 -2.73 -22.88
CA PRO A 370 -11.60 -3.01 -24.10
C PRO A 370 -10.94 -4.07 -24.98
N GLN A 371 -9.60 -4.13 -24.94
CA GLN A 371 -8.81 -5.06 -25.73
C GLN A 371 -7.56 -5.49 -24.96
N SER A 372 -7.16 -6.77 -25.10
CA SER A 372 -5.91 -7.31 -24.55
C SER A 372 -5.67 -7.05 -23.06
N PRO A 373 -6.62 -7.36 -22.16
CA PRO A 373 -6.46 -7.12 -20.72
C PRO A 373 -5.23 -7.85 -20.15
N GLY A 374 -4.90 -9.04 -20.64
CA GLY A 374 -3.70 -9.78 -20.23
C GLY A 374 -2.40 -9.04 -20.53
N LYS A 375 -2.32 -8.32 -21.68
CA LYS A 375 -1.17 -7.49 -22.00
C LYS A 375 -1.05 -6.29 -21.04
N ALA A 376 -2.15 -5.63 -20.74
CA ALA A 376 -2.16 -4.50 -19.81
C ALA A 376 -1.72 -4.93 -18.40
N LEU A 377 -2.26 -6.07 -17.92
CA LEU A 377 -1.91 -6.65 -16.64
C LEU A 377 -0.43 -7.06 -16.57
N SER A 378 0.11 -7.70 -17.63
CA SER A 378 1.53 -8.07 -17.70
C SER A 378 2.45 -6.86 -17.74
N GLN A 379 2.09 -5.79 -18.44
CA GLN A 379 2.86 -4.53 -18.43
C GLN A 379 2.90 -3.89 -17.03
N PHE A 380 1.76 -3.83 -16.35
CA PHE A 380 1.67 -3.32 -14.99
C PHE A 380 2.47 -4.18 -14.02
N ALA A 381 2.32 -5.50 -14.09
CA ALA A 381 3.03 -6.44 -13.22
C ALA A 381 4.55 -6.35 -13.41
N ALA A 382 5.04 -6.22 -14.65
CA ALA A 382 6.46 -6.02 -14.93
C ALA A 382 6.98 -4.70 -14.33
N ALA A 383 6.21 -3.60 -14.42
CA ALA A 383 6.59 -2.34 -13.80
C ALA A 383 6.66 -2.45 -12.27
N CYS A 384 5.70 -3.14 -11.63
CA CYS A 384 5.72 -3.40 -10.19
C CYS A 384 6.93 -4.27 -9.79
N GLY A 385 7.26 -5.31 -10.58
CA GLY A 385 8.43 -6.16 -10.34
C GLY A 385 9.74 -5.37 -10.36
N HIS A 386 9.91 -4.50 -11.35
CA HIS A 386 11.07 -3.61 -11.43
C HIS A 386 11.13 -2.64 -10.24
N ALA A 387 10.01 -1.99 -9.90
CA ALA A 387 9.93 -1.05 -8.79
C ALA A 387 10.26 -1.70 -7.44
N LEU A 388 9.72 -2.91 -7.19
CA LEU A 388 9.98 -3.67 -5.98
C LEU A 388 11.44 -4.14 -5.90
N ALA A 389 12.02 -4.58 -7.02
CA ALA A 389 13.42 -4.98 -7.06
C ALA A 389 14.35 -3.80 -6.73
N LEU A 390 14.09 -2.60 -7.27
CA LEU A 390 14.83 -1.39 -6.90
C LEU A 390 14.74 -1.12 -5.41
N ALA A 391 13.52 -1.20 -4.83
CA ALA A 391 13.29 -0.95 -3.41
C ALA A 391 14.05 -1.95 -2.53
N HIS A 392 13.96 -3.25 -2.82
CA HIS A 392 14.68 -4.29 -2.07
C HIS A 392 16.20 -4.16 -2.18
N ASN A 393 16.73 -3.81 -3.37
CA ASN A 393 18.18 -3.65 -3.58
C ASN A 393 18.73 -2.37 -2.94
N ARG A 394 17.93 -1.34 -2.72
CA ARG A 394 18.38 -0.12 -2.02
C ARG A 394 18.72 -0.38 -0.56
N ALA A 395 18.09 -1.37 0.08
CA ALA A 395 18.44 -1.77 1.44
C ALA A 395 19.83 -2.41 1.54
N ASP A 396 20.35 -3.04 0.47
CA ASP A 396 21.73 -3.55 0.38
C ASP A 396 22.72 -2.46 -0.08
N ARG A 397 22.82 -1.37 0.71
CA ARG A 397 23.57 -0.16 0.32
C ARG A 397 25.07 -0.37 0.19
N ARG A 398 25.63 -1.46 0.68
CA ARG A 398 27.07 -1.71 0.75
C ARG A 398 27.57 -2.73 -0.26
N SER A 399 26.65 -3.47 -0.91
CA SER A 399 27.01 -4.54 -1.82
C SER A 399 25.90 -4.79 -2.85
N ALA A 400 26.14 -5.72 -3.77
CA ALA A 400 25.11 -6.30 -4.64
C ALA A 400 24.80 -7.76 -4.24
N ARG A 401 25.12 -8.15 -3.00
CA ARG A 401 24.99 -9.54 -2.53
C ARG A 401 23.55 -10.01 -2.56
N PHE A 402 22.61 -9.15 -2.17
CA PHE A 402 21.17 -9.47 -2.23
C PHE A 402 20.76 -9.84 -3.66
N ALA A 403 21.08 -8.99 -4.65
CA ALA A 403 20.79 -9.23 -6.06
C ALA A 403 21.39 -10.55 -6.58
N GLN A 404 22.69 -10.79 -6.28
CA GLN A 404 23.39 -11.99 -6.71
C GLN A 404 22.78 -13.28 -6.13
N GLN A 405 22.47 -13.28 -4.84
CA GLN A 405 21.87 -14.44 -4.19
C GLN A 405 20.43 -14.68 -4.66
N MET A 406 19.64 -13.62 -4.85
CA MET A 406 18.28 -13.72 -5.38
C MET A 406 18.27 -14.38 -6.76
N LEU A 407 19.15 -13.97 -7.67
CA LEU A 407 19.28 -14.57 -9.00
C LEU A 407 19.62 -16.07 -8.92
N GLY A 408 20.61 -16.44 -8.12
CA GLY A 408 21.05 -17.84 -8.00
C GLY A 408 19.96 -18.75 -7.40
N VAL A 409 19.27 -18.28 -6.37
CA VAL A 409 18.25 -19.07 -5.67
C VAL A 409 16.94 -19.13 -6.47
N MET A 410 16.52 -18.03 -7.11
CA MET A 410 15.28 -18.01 -7.87
C MET A 410 15.33 -18.94 -9.09
N ALA A 411 16.49 -19.15 -9.69
CA ALA A 411 16.66 -20.08 -10.83
C ALA A 411 16.13 -21.51 -10.56
N THR A 412 16.15 -21.95 -9.30
CA THR A 412 15.66 -23.29 -8.90
C THR A 412 14.37 -23.24 -8.08
N SER A 413 13.91 -22.06 -7.69
CA SER A 413 12.78 -21.91 -6.77
C SER A 413 11.54 -21.32 -7.44
N HIS A 414 11.65 -20.85 -8.68
CA HIS A 414 10.60 -20.14 -9.43
C HIS A 414 9.27 -20.90 -9.46
N ASP A 415 9.30 -22.14 -9.94
CA ASP A 415 8.07 -22.93 -10.14
C ASP A 415 7.41 -23.30 -8.80
N ALA A 416 8.23 -23.60 -7.78
CA ALA A 416 7.73 -23.88 -6.44
C ALA A 416 7.09 -22.63 -5.80
N LEU A 417 7.63 -21.43 -6.03
CA LEU A 417 7.04 -20.18 -5.60
C LEU A 417 5.70 -19.93 -6.29
N MET A 418 5.66 -20.07 -7.62
CA MET A 418 4.43 -19.88 -8.40
C MET A 418 3.33 -20.84 -7.96
N GLN A 419 3.67 -22.12 -7.71
CA GLN A 419 2.71 -23.11 -7.24
C GLN A 419 2.20 -22.77 -5.83
N ALA A 420 3.08 -22.42 -4.88
CA ALA A 420 2.69 -22.03 -3.54
C ALA A 420 1.74 -20.81 -3.54
N CYS A 421 2.01 -19.82 -4.38
CA CYS A 421 1.14 -18.65 -4.54
C CYS A 421 -0.24 -19.01 -5.12
N ALA A 422 -0.29 -19.90 -6.13
CA ALA A 422 -1.54 -20.34 -6.73
C ALA A 422 -2.39 -21.15 -5.74
N ASP A 423 -1.77 -22.02 -4.94
CA ASP A 423 -2.46 -22.81 -3.92
C ASP A 423 -3.02 -21.90 -2.82
N TYR A 424 -2.23 -20.92 -2.39
CA TYR A 424 -2.67 -19.99 -1.34
C TYR A 424 -3.72 -18.99 -1.86
N ALA A 425 -3.71 -18.61 -3.13
CA ALA A 425 -4.79 -17.80 -3.72
C ALA A 425 -6.14 -18.54 -3.63
N ARG A 426 -6.16 -19.86 -3.85
CA ARG A 426 -7.38 -20.68 -3.66
C ARG A 426 -7.80 -20.73 -2.19
N GLN A 427 -6.85 -20.88 -1.27
CA GLN A 427 -7.14 -20.82 0.17
C GLN A 427 -7.78 -19.48 0.56
N GLN A 428 -7.30 -18.36 0.01
CA GLN A 428 -7.87 -17.03 0.28
C GLN A 428 -9.32 -16.90 -0.25
N GLN A 429 -9.64 -17.55 -1.37
CA GLN A 429 -11.03 -17.60 -1.87
C GLN A 429 -11.94 -18.38 -0.92
N GLU A 430 -11.50 -19.53 -0.40
CA GLU A 430 -12.21 -20.32 0.59
C GLU A 430 -12.39 -19.57 1.91
N ASP A 431 -11.34 -18.92 2.39
CA ASP A 431 -11.36 -18.13 3.63
C ASP A 431 -12.30 -16.92 3.54
N CYS A 432 -12.34 -16.25 2.39
CA CYS A 432 -13.30 -15.18 2.14
C CYS A 432 -14.76 -15.67 2.23
N GLN A 433 -15.05 -16.85 1.66
CA GLN A 433 -16.37 -17.47 1.75
C GLN A 433 -16.73 -17.87 3.19
N LEU A 434 -15.76 -18.39 3.97
CA LEU A 434 -15.95 -18.69 5.39
C LEU A 434 -16.27 -17.43 6.18
N LEU A 435 -15.56 -16.33 5.94
CA LEU A 435 -15.85 -15.04 6.59
C LEU A 435 -17.25 -14.54 6.20
N ALA A 436 -17.61 -14.54 4.93
CA ALA A 436 -18.93 -14.10 4.47
C ALA A 436 -20.06 -14.90 5.13
N THR A 437 -19.89 -16.23 5.26
CA THR A 437 -20.84 -17.10 5.93
C THR A 437 -20.95 -16.80 7.42
N LEU A 438 -19.82 -16.59 8.10
CA LEU A 438 -19.76 -16.22 9.51
C LEU A 438 -20.51 -14.91 9.78
N LEU A 439 -20.25 -13.87 8.97
CA LEU A 439 -20.86 -12.56 9.15
C LEU A 439 -22.38 -12.61 8.95
N LYS A 440 -22.85 -13.39 7.97
CA LYS A 440 -24.29 -13.62 7.77
C LYS A 440 -24.95 -14.25 8.99
N GLN A 441 -24.35 -15.32 9.54
CA GLN A 441 -24.84 -15.99 10.75
C GLN A 441 -24.83 -15.06 11.97
N THR A 442 -23.81 -14.21 12.09
CA THR A 442 -23.70 -13.23 13.17
C THR A 442 -24.79 -12.16 13.06
N SER A 443 -25.05 -11.61 11.86
CA SER A 443 -26.16 -10.65 11.65
C SER A 443 -27.51 -11.24 12.02
N GLU A 444 -27.83 -12.43 11.51
CA GLU A 444 -29.10 -13.11 11.81
C GLU A 444 -29.28 -13.38 13.31
N ARG A 445 -28.20 -13.64 14.05
CA ARG A 445 -28.25 -13.83 15.49
C ARG A 445 -28.53 -12.52 16.23
N VAL A 446 -27.86 -11.43 15.83
CA VAL A 446 -28.05 -10.10 16.44
C VAL A 446 -29.49 -9.60 16.23
N GLU A 447 -30.01 -9.75 15.01
CA GLU A 447 -31.40 -9.38 14.69
C GLU A 447 -32.45 -10.15 15.51
N ARG A 448 -32.19 -11.42 15.86
CA ARG A 448 -33.11 -12.23 16.71
C ARG A 448 -33.06 -11.85 18.20
N GLN A 449 -32.02 -11.12 18.61
CA GLN A 449 -31.84 -10.70 20.01
C GLN A 449 -32.38 -9.29 20.29
N GLN A 450 -32.65 -8.52 19.23
CA GLN A 450 -33.36 -7.23 19.27
C GLN A 450 -34.86 -7.41 19.15
#